data_7c6252d78742153cabe04ba00451a04d
#
_entry.id   7c6252d78742153cabe04ba00451a04d
#
_cell.length_a   1.000
_cell.length_b   1.000
_cell.length_c   1.000
_cell.angle_alpha   90.00
_cell.angle_beta   90.00
_cell.angle_gamma   90.00
#
_symmetry.space_group_name_H-M   'P 1'
#
loop_
_entity.id
_entity.type
_entity.pdbx_description
1 polymer ?
#
loop_
_entity_poly.entity_id
_entity_poly.type
_entity_poly.pdbx_seq_one_letter_code
_entity_poly.pdbx_strand_id
1 'polypeptide(L)'
;SNLGSQAISGVSLVDSVNNLIVQLFSAMATGAAIICSHYIGMKDREGANKAARQVVLTVATIAVVITIAGLILRRPLLSFIFGKVEPEVMSNAVTYFLYTALSYPFLALFSAGSAIFRSCGNSRYPMMVSVISNVINVCGNALLMFVFNMGVAGAAISTLVSRVFCMVVIFIALSKPKIDIVVSEYHKIRPDYKLIGSILAIGCLLYTSDAADEL
;
A
#
# COMPACT_ATOMS: atom_id res chain seq x y z
N SER A 1 -8.64 -16.06 -28.85
CA SER A 1 -9.75 -15.13 -28.67
C SER A 1 -9.22 -13.75 -28.24
N ASN A 2 -9.59 -12.70 -28.97
CA ASN A 2 -9.12 -11.32 -28.73
C ASN A 2 -9.52 -10.74 -27.36
N LEU A 3 -10.58 -11.27 -26.73
CA LEU A 3 -11.04 -10.86 -25.40
C LEU A 3 -9.99 -11.06 -24.30
N GLY A 4 -9.17 -12.12 -24.37
CA GLY A 4 -8.09 -12.34 -23.39
C GLY A 4 -6.94 -11.36 -23.52
N SER A 5 -6.58 -10.97 -24.74
CA SER A 5 -5.49 -10.02 -24.98
C SER A 5 -5.86 -8.60 -24.54
N GLN A 6 -7.10 -8.17 -24.75
CA GLN A 6 -7.60 -6.85 -24.35
C GLN A 6 -7.69 -6.73 -22.80
N ALA A 7 -8.12 -7.81 -22.13
CA ALA A 7 -8.12 -7.86 -20.67
C ALA A 7 -6.70 -7.75 -20.08
N ILE A 8 -5.75 -8.50 -20.64
CA ILE A 8 -4.34 -8.46 -20.23
C ILE A 8 -3.75 -7.07 -20.46
N SER A 9 -4.00 -6.46 -21.63
CA SER A 9 -3.51 -5.11 -21.92
C SER A 9 -4.06 -4.06 -20.96
N GLY A 10 -5.36 -4.11 -20.63
CA GLY A 10 -5.97 -3.21 -19.67
C GLY A 10 -5.38 -3.34 -18.26
N VAL A 11 -5.12 -4.57 -17.80
CA VAL A 11 -4.48 -4.83 -16.52
C VAL A 11 -3.04 -4.32 -16.50
N SER A 12 -2.25 -4.59 -17.54
CA SER A 12 -0.85 -4.16 -17.61
C SER A 12 -0.69 -2.63 -17.59
N LEU A 13 -1.61 -1.89 -18.21
CA LEU A 13 -1.64 -0.44 -18.14
C LEU A 13 -1.82 0.05 -16.71
N VAL A 14 -2.78 -0.51 -15.99
CA VAL A 14 -3.05 -0.14 -14.60
C VAL A 14 -1.91 -0.57 -13.68
N ASP A 15 -1.28 -1.71 -13.93
CA ASP A 15 -0.17 -2.20 -13.10
C ASP A 15 1.05 -1.26 -13.15
N SER A 16 1.28 -0.57 -14.26
CA SER A 16 2.31 0.46 -14.32
C SER A 16 2.04 1.61 -13.34
N VAL A 17 0.79 2.07 -13.25
CA VAL A 17 0.39 3.10 -12.28
C VAL A 17 0.45 2.55 -10.85
N ASN A 18 -0.01 1.30 -10.65
CA ASN A 18 0.05 0.65 -9.34
C ASN A 18 1.48 0.54 -8.81
N ASN A 19 2.45 0.19 -9.66
CA ASN A 19 3.85 0.06 -9.27
C ASN A 19 4.41 1.39 -8.74
N LEU A 20 4.11 2.52 -9.39
CA LEU A 20 4.50 3.85 -8.92
C LEU A 20 3.93 4.14 -7.52
N ILE A 21 2.66 3.81 -7.29
CA ILE A 21 2.01 4.02 -5.99
C ILE A 21 2.57 3.09 -4.92
N VAL A 22 2.87 1.83 -5.26
CA VAL A 22 3.53 0.88 -4.36
C VAL A 22 4.91 1.37 -3.95
N GLN A 23 5.71 1.86 -4.89
CA GLN A 23 7.03 2.45 -4.62
C GLN A 23 6.93 3.68 -3.72
N LEU A 24 5.96 4.57 -3.96
CA LEU A 24 5.72 5.73 -3.09
C LEU A 24 5.44 5.30 -1.64
N PHE A 25 4.54 4.35 -1.42
CA PHE A 25 4.24 3.85 -0.07
C PHE A 25 5.43 3.10 0.54
N SER A 26 6.23 2.39 -0.25
CA SER A 26 7.45 1.73 0.20
C SER A 26 8.48 2.74 0.69
N ALA A 27 8.72 3.80 -0.06
CA ALA A 27 9.64 4.88 0.32
C ALA A 27 9.17 5.60 1.60
N MET A 28 7.87 5.90 1.72
CA MET A 28 7.31 6.45 2.96
C MET A 28 7.47 5.50 4.14
N ALA A 29 7.27 4.20 3.93
CA ALA A 29 7.44 3.17 4.94
C ALA A 29 8.91 3.07 5.39
N THR A 30 9.87 3.21 4.49
CA THR A 30 11.30 3.21 4.82
C THR A 30 11.68 4.45 5.65
N GLY A 31 11.20 5.64 5.26
CA GLY A 31 11.37 6.85 6.07
C GLY A 31 10.77 6.72 7.47
N ALA A 32 9.61 6.10 7.56
CA ALA A 32 8.95 5.79 8.82
C ALA A 32 9.78 4.83 9.70
N ALA A 33 10.36 3.78 9.11
CA ALA A 33 11.21 2.84 9.82
C ALA A 33 12.45 3.54 10.41
N ILE A 34 13.06 4.46 9.67
CA ILE A 34 14.24 5.23 10.13
C ILE A 34 13.87 6.05 11.37
N ILE A 35 12.75 6.78 11.35
CA ILE A 35 12.31 7.61 12.47
C ILE A 35 11.99 6.74 13.70
N CYS A 36 11.24 5.65 13.53
CA CYS A 36 10.93 4.74 14.62
C CYS A 36 12.21 4.10 15.22
N SER A 37 13.14 3.67 14.37
CA SER A 37 14.44 3.09 14.80
C SER A 37 15.28 4.08 15.60
N HIS A 38 15.23 5.37 15.23
CA HIS A 38 15.94 6.43 15.98
C HIS A 38 15.44 6.52 17.43
N TYR A 39 14.13 6.60 17.66
CA TYR A 39 13.56 6.61 19.01
C TYR A 39 13.82 5.32 19.79
N ILE A 40 13.79 4.17 19.12
CA ILE A 40 14.13 2.88 19.75
C ILE A 40 15.59 2.87 20.18
N GLY A 41 16.50 3.35 19.32
CA GLY A 41 17.93 3.46 19.63
C GLY A 41 18.23 4.36 20.85
N MET A 42 17.43 5.43 21.03
CA MET A 42 17.48 6.28 22.21
C MET A 42 16.82 5.67 23.47
N LYS A 43 16.23 4.46 23.36
CA LYS A 43 15.43 3.80 24.40
C LYS A 43 14.21 4.62 24.87
N ASP A 44 13.76 5.55 24.01
CA ASP A 44 12.56 6.36 24.24
C ASP A 44 11.33 5.65 23.69
N ARG A 45 10.69 4.80 24.51
CA ARG A 45 9.48 4.06 24.13
C ARG A 45 8.29 4.96 23.87
N GLU A 46 8.16 6.04 24.62
CA GLU A 46 7.04 6.98 24.43
C GLU A 46 7.17 7.73 23.12
N GLY A 47 8.36 8.23 22.80
CA GLY A 47 8.69 8.84 21.52
C GLY A 47 8.50 7.87 20.35
N ALA A 48 8.93 6.62 20.48
CA ALA A 48 8.72 5.57 19.47
C ALA A 48 7.25 5.28 19.21
N ASN A 49 6.43 5.15 20.26
CA ASN A 49 4.99 4.96 20.13
C ASN A 49 4.30 6.18 19.49
N LYS A 50 4.70 7.39 19.87
CA LYS A 50 4.21 8.63 19.26
C LYS A 50 4.58 8.68 17.77
N ALA A 51 5.81 8.37 17.43
CA ALA A 51 6.29 8.34 16.05
C ALA A 51 5.50 7.31 15.22
N ALA A 52 5.33 6.09 15.71
CA ALA A 52 4.57 5.05 15.02
C ALA A 52 3.11 5.44 14.76
N ARG A 53 2.45 6.09 15.72
CA ARG A 53 1.09 6.62 15.54
C ARG A 53 1.04 7.70 14.46
N GLN A 54 2.00 8.62 14.45
CA GLN A 54 2.08 9.68 13.43
C GLN A 54 2.34 9.10 12.03
N VAL A 55 3.19 8.09 11.93
CA VAL A 55 3.44 7.36 10.68
C VAL A 55 2.13 6.76 10.15
N VAL A 56 1.41 6.02 10.97
CA VAL A 56 0.14 5.39 10.58
C VAL A 56 -0.87 6.44 10.12
N LEU A 57 -1.02 7.54 10.89
CA LEU A 57 -1.92 8.63 10.54
C LEU A 57 -1.55 9.30 9.21
N THR A 58 -0.28 9.64 9.03
CA THR A 58 0.22 10.33 7.83
C THR A 58 0.02 9.47 6.59
N VAL A 59 0.46 8.21 6.65
CA VAL A 59 0.37 7.27 5.54
C VAL A 59 -1.09 6.96 5.20
N ALA A 60 -1.95 6.77 6.21
CA ALA A 60 -3.38 6.57 6.00
C ALA A 60 -4.04 7.77 5.32
N THR A 61 -3.75 8.98 5.79
CA THR A 61 -4.32 10.21 5.22
C THR A 61 -3.93 10.38 3.76
N ILE A 62 -2.65 10.22 3.44
CA ILE A 62 -2.14 10.32 2.07
C ILE A 62 -2.76 9.23 1.18
N ALA A 63 -2.84 7.99 1.67
CA ALA A 63 -3.45 6.90 0.91
C ALA A 63 -4.93 7.14 0.63
N VAL A 64 -5.69 7.69 1.58
CA VAL A 64 -7.09 8.06 1.37
C VAL A 64 -7.22 9.19 0.34
N VAL A 65 -6.39 10.22 0.42
CA VAL A 65 -6.37 11.31 -0.56
C VAL A 65 -6.05 10.79 -1.97
N ILE A 66 -5.02 9.96 -2.10
CA ILE A 66 -4.66 9.32 -3.39
C ILE A 66 -5.80 8.44 -3.91
N THR A 67 -6.45 7.68 -3.02
CA THR A 67 -7.59 6.84 -3.39
C THR A 67 -8.75 7.68 -3.92
N ILE A 68 -9.15 8.72 -3.20
CA ILE A 68 -10.26 9.60 -3.60
C ILE A 68 -9.92 10.29 -4.94
N ALA A 69 -8.72 10.85 -5.07
CA ALA A 69 -8.26 11.46 -6.31
C ALA A 69 -8.26 10.45 -7.46
N GLY A 70 -7.73 9.24 -7.25
CA GLY A 70 -7.71 8.17 -8.23
C GLY A 70 -9.11 7.73 -8.67
N LEU A 71 -10.04 7.61 -7.73
CA LEU A 71 -11.42 7.22 -8.03
C LEU A 71 -12.17 8.29 -8.84
N ILE A 72 -11.98 9.56 -8.50
CA ILE A 72 -12.60 10.69 -9.21
C ILE A 72 -11.98 10.83 -10.60
N LEU A 73 -10.66 10.77 -10.69
CA LEU A 73 -9.90 11.03 -11.91
C LEU A 73 -9.63 9.77 -12.75
N ARG A 74 -10.17 8.61 -12.39
CA ARG A 74 -9.86 7.31 -13.02
C ARG A 74 -9.91 7.33 -14.55
N ARG A 75 -10.98 7.87 -15.15
CA ARG A 75 -11.11 7.94 -16.62
C ARG A 75 -10.18 8.97 -17.24
N PRO A 76 -10.17 10.26 -16.81
CA PRO A 76 -9.27 11.23 -17.37
C PRO A 76 -7.79 10.88 -17.13
N LEU A 77 -7.45 10.28 -15.98
CA LEU A 77 -6.09 9.85 -15.67
C LEU A 77 -5.60 8.78 -16.64
N LEU A 78 -6.36 7.70 -16.80
CA LEU A 78 -6.01 6.61 -17.72
C LEU A 78 -5.99 7.10 -19.20
N SER A 79 -6.95 7.94 -19.57
CA SER A 79 -6.98 8.52 -20.93
C SER A 79 -5.81 9.47 -21.20
N PHE A 80 -5.37 10.23 -20.19
CA PHE A 80 -4.22 11.13 -20.31
C PHE A 80 -2.89 10.36 -20.42
N ILE A 81 -2.72 9.31 -19.58
CA ILE A 81 -1.47 8.53 -19.55
C ILE A 81 -1.33 7.62 -20.78
N PHE A 82 -2.42 6.97 -21.19
CA PHE A 82 -2.37 5.93 -22.22
C PHE A 82 -2.95 6.36 -23.58
N GLY A 83 -3.49 7.57 -23.66
CA GLY A 83 -4.02 8.12 -24.90
C GLY A 83 -5.25 7.36 -25.44
N LYS A 84 -5.33 7.22 -26.75
CA LYS A 84 -6.44 6.52 -27.42
C LYS A 84 -6.16 5.01 -27.48
N VAL A 85 -6.73 4.26 -26.56
CA VAL A 85 -6.76 2.79 -26.59
C VAL A 85 -8.15 2.30 -26.97
N GLU A 86 -8.26 1.03 -27.37
CA GLU A 86 -9.55 0.42 -27.69
C GLU A 86 -10.56 0.56 -26.53
N PRO A 87 -11.84 0.83 -26.82
CA PRO A 87 -12.86 1.08 -25.78
C PRO A 87 -12.97 -0.07 -24.77
N GLU A 88 -12.78 -1.30 -25.22
CA GLU A 88 -12.86 -2.49 -24.36
C GLU A 88 -11.66 -2.60 -23.43
N VAL A 89 -10.44 -2.28 -23.90
CA VAL A 89 -9.23 -2.20 -23.08
C VAL A 89 -9.40 -1.11 -22.00
N MET A 90 -9.91 0.06 -22.38
CA MET A 90 -10.17 1.15 -21.44
C MET A 90 -11.22 0.76 -20.39
N SER A 91 -12.28 0.06 -20.77
CA SER A 91 -13.32 -0.41 -19.83
C SER A 91 -12.74 -1.37 -18.79
N ASN A 92 -11.92 -2.33 -19.24
CA ASN A 92 -11.23 -3.28 -18.37
C ASN A 92 -10.24 -2.57 -17.43
N ALA A 93 -9.46 -1.62 -17.96
CA ALA A 93 -8.52 -0.82 -17.19
C ALA A 93 -9.22 0.00 -16.11
N VAL A 94 -10.33 0.68 -16.43
CA VAL A 94 -11.12 1.47 -15.48
C VAL A 94 -11.71 0.59 -14.38
N THR A 95 -12.20 -0.61 -14.72
CA THR A 95 -12.75 -1.56 -13.76
C THR A 95 -11.68 -2.09 -12.82
N TYR A 96 -10.54 -2.50 -13.37
CA TYR A 96 -9.40 -2.98 -12.57
C TYR A 96 -8.84 -1.89 -11.66
N PHE A 97 -8.68 -0.67 -12.19
CA PHE A 97 -8.20 0.47 -11.42
C PHE A 97 -9.14 0.85 -10.27
N LEU A 98 -10.45 0.75 -10.46
CA LEU A 98 -11.43 1.01 -9.41
C LEU A 98 -11.17 0.18 -8.15
N TYR A 99 -11.10 -1.14 -8.30
CA TYR A 99 -10.88 -2.06 -7.18
C TYR A 99 -9.47 -1.94 -6.62
N THR A 100 -8.48 -1.73 -7.48
CA THR A 100 -7.08 -1.60 -7.06
C THR A 100 -6.87 -0.29 -6.30
N ALA A 101 -7.44 0.82 -6.76
CA ALA A 101 -7.38 2.10 -6.04
C ALA A 101 -8.06 1.99 -4.66
N LEU A 102 -9.17 1.29 -4.55
CA LEU A 102 -9.84 1.05 -3.28
C LEU A 102 -8.96 0.25 -2.29
N SER A 103 -8.00 -0.51 -2.79
CA SER A 103 -7.06 -1.28 -1.96
C SER A 103 -5.85 -0.47 -1.47
N TYR A 104 -5.59 0.75 -1.97
CA TYR A 104 -4.42 1.56 -1.58
C TYR A 104 -4.34 1.89 -0.10
N PRO A 105 -5.42 2.27 0.62
CA PRO A 105 -5.34 2.51 2.05
C PRO A 105 -4.86 1.29 2.84
N PHE A 106 -5.31 0.10 2.44
CA PHE A 106 -4.92 -1.16 3.09
C PHE A 106 -3.46 -1.51 2.82
N LEU A 107 -3.00 -1.30 1.58
CA LEU A 107 -1.60 -1.45 1.20
C LEU A 107 -0.69 -0.50 1.98
N ALA A 108 -1.06 0.77 2.05
CA ALA A 108 -0.32 1.81 2.73
C ALA A 108 -0.21 1.53 4.24
N LEU A 109 -1.30 1.14 4.86
CA LEU A 109 -1.33 0.74 6.27
C LEU A 109 -0.48 -0.51 6.53
N PHE A 110 -0.54 -1.51 5.66
CA PHE A 110 0.34 -2.67 5.75
C PHE A 110 1.81 -2.29 5.64
N SER A 111 2.16 -1.39 4.71
CA SER A 111 3.53 -0.88 4.53
C SER A 111 4.03 -0.15 5.78
N ALA A 112 3.20 0.72 6.36
CA ALA A 112 3.50 1.42 7.62
C ALA A 112 3.68 0.44 8.79
N GLY A 113 2.78 -0.51 8.96
CA GLY A 113 2.88 -1.54 10.00
C GLY A 113 4.13 -2.41 9.84
N SER A 114 4.46 -2.78 8.61
CA SER A 114 5.67 -3.54 8.29
C SER A 114 6.94 -2.74 8.62
N ALA A 115 6.93 -1.43 8.38
CA ALA A 115 8.03 -0.54 8.74
C ALA A 115 8.26 -0.49 10.25
N ILE A 116 7.18 -0.41 11.03
CA ILE A 116 7.23 -0.44 12.49
C ILE A 116 7.82 -1.77 12.98
N PHE A 117 7.41 -2.90 12.41
CA PHE A 117 7.99 -4.20 12.76
C PHE A 117 9.49 -4.28 12.44
N ARG A 118 9.91 -3.76 11.26
CA ARG A 118 11.32 -3.72 10.88
C ARG A 118 12.15 -2.84 11.80
N SER A 119 11.61 -1.71 12.26
CA SER A 119 12.30 -0.84 13.21
C SER A 119 12.52 -1.50 14.58
N CYS A 120 11.65 -2.46 14.96
CA CYS A 120 11.82 -3.30 16.14
C CYS A 120 12.74 -4.52 15.92
N GLY A 121 13.44 -4.61 14.77
CA GLY A 121 14.31 -5.73 14.44
C GLY A 121 13.59 -7.00 13.97
N ASN A 122 12.27 -6.99 13.81
CA ASN A 122 11.49 -8.14 13.40
C ASN A 122 11.01 -8.04 11.95
N SER A 123 11.89 -8.38 11.00
CA SER A 123 11.55 -8.43 9.57
C SER A 123 10.85 -9.73 9.16
N ARG A 124 10.95 -10.78 9.96
CA ARG A 124 10.39 -12.10 9.61
C ARG A 124 8.88 -12.08 9.60
N TYR A 125 8.25 -11.39 10.55
CA TYR A 125 6.80 -11.38 10.68
C TYR A 125 6.11 -10.73 9.47
N PRO A 126 6.44 -9.49 9.04
CA PRO A 126 5.88 -8.90 7.83
C PRO A 126 6.14 -9.74 6.57
N MET A 127 7.31 -10.36 6.46
CA MET A 127 7.64 -11.24 5.34
C MET A 127 6.70 -12.46 5.29
N MET A 128 6.46 -13.13 6.42
CA MET A 128 5.52 -14.26 6.46
C MET A 128 4.10 -13.84 6.09
N VAL A 129 3.64 -12.69 6.59
CA VAL A 129 2.32 -12.14 6.24
C VAL A 129 2.23 -11.88 4.73
N SER A 130 3.28 -11.31 4.11
CA SER A 130 3.34 -11.10 2.66
C SER A 130 3.28 -12.41 1.87
N VAL A 131 4.01 -13.44 2.30
CA VAL A 131 4.00 -14.76 1.62
C VAL A 131 2.59 -15.38 1.67
N ILE A 132 1.97 -15.39 2.85
CA ILE A 132 0.60 -15.90 3.01
C ILE A 132 -0.38 -15.09 2.14
N SER A 133 -0.25 -13.78 2.11
CA SER A 133 -1.08 -12.92 1.28
C SER A 133 -0.93 -13.21 -0.21
N ASN A 134 0.30 -13.48 -0.68
CA ASN A 134 0.52 -13.86 -2.07
C ASN A 134 -0.16 -15.19 -2.41
N VAL A 135 -0.11 -16.17 -1.50
CA VAL A 135 -0.85 -17.43 -1.67
C VAL A 135 -2.36 -17.17 -1.76
N ILE A 136 -2.91 -16.36 -0.85
CA ILE A 136 -4.34 -15.97 -0.88
C ILE A 136 -4.67 -15.27 -2.20
N ASN A 137 -3.81 -14.37 -2.69
CA ASN A 137 -4.02 -13.66 -3.94
C ASN A 137 -4.03 -14.61 -5.14
N VAL A 138 -3.05 -15.53 -5.24
CA VAL A 138 -2.98 -16.50 -6.33
C VAL A 138 -4.19 -17.45 -6.33
N CYS A 139 -4.54 -18.01 -5.17
CA CYS A 139 -5.71 -18.87 -5.03
C CYS A 139 -7.01 -18.11 -5.33
N GLY A 140 -7.13 -16.87 -4.83
CA GLY A 140 -8.26 -16.00 -5.09
C GLY A 140 -8.40 -15.64 -6.56
N ASN A 141 -7.30 -15.32 -7.24
CA ASN A 141 -7.29 -15.09 -8.70
C ASN A 141 -7.79 -16.31 -9.44
N ALA A 142 -7.25 -17.50 -9.13
CA ALA A 142 -7.68 -18.74 -9.77
C ALA A 142 -9.19 -19.00 -9.56
N LEU A 143 -9.69 -18.84 -8.35
CA LEU A 143 -11.08 -19.05 -8.00
C LEU A 143 -12.01 -18.03 -8.68
N LEU A 144 -11.72 -16.74 -8.54
CA LEU A 144 -12.61 -15.68 -9.03
C LEU A 144 -12.58 -15.54 -10.56
N MET A 145 -11.43 -15.75 -11.19
CA MET A 145 -11.31 -15.64 -12.64
C MET A 145 -11.83 -16.87 -13.37
N PHE A 146 -11.50 -18.10 -12.89
CA PHE A 146 -11.81 -19.31 -13.63
C PHE A 146 -13.09 -20.01 -13.16
N VAL A 147 -13.39 -20.03 -11.86
CA VAL A 147 -14.58 -20.69 -11.33
C VAL A 147 -15.80 -19.77 -11.41
N PHE A 148 -15.65 -18.52 -10.97
CA PHE A 148 -16.75 -17.55 -10.99
C PHE A 148 -16.82 -16.73 -12.28
N ASN A 149 -15.90 -16.92 -13.22
CA ASN A 149 -15.86 -16.22 -14.51
C ASN A 149 -15.93 -14.67 -14.40
N MET A 150 -15.38 -14.11 -13.32
CA MET A 150 -15.41 -12.65 -13.08
C MET A 150 -14.35 -11.87 -13.88
N GLY A 151 -13.48 -12.56 -14.63
CA GLY A 151 -12.47 -11.95 -15.47
C GLY A 151 -11.57 -10.98 -14.68
N VAL A 152 -11.35 -9.78 -15.23
CA VAL A 152 -10.48 -8.73 -14.65
C VAL A 152 -10.95 -8.27 -13.27
N ALA A 153 -12.27 -8.17 -13.06
CA ALA A 153 -12.82 -7.80 -11.76
C ALA A 153 -12.46 -8.81 -10.67
N GLY A 154 -12.43 -10.10 -11.01
CA GLY A 154 -12.04 -11.17 -10.08
C GLY A 154 -10.59 -11.01 -9.58
N ALA A 155 -9.65 -10.71 -10.49
CA ALA A 155 -8.25 -10.45 -10.13
C ALA A 155 -8.11 -9.23 -9.20
N ALA A 156 -8.83 -8.15 -9.49
CA ALA A 156 -8.80 -6.94 -8.69
C ALA A 156 -9.40 -7.13 -7.28
N ILE A 157 -10.49 -7.88 -7.17
CA ILE A 157 -11.12 -8.23 -5.89
C ILE A 157 -10.20 -9.12 -5.06
N SER A 158 -9.55 -10.11 -5.66
CA SER A 158 -8.57 -10.96 -4.98
C SER A 158 -7.41 -10.14 -4.41
N THR A 159 -6.92 -9.16 -5.16
CA THR A 159 -5.89 -8.21 -4.71
C THR A 159 -6.39 -7.37 -3.53
N LEU A 160 -7.61 -6.87 -3.58
CA LEU A 160 -8.21 -6.12 -2.48
C LEU A 160 -8.30 -6.98 -1.21
N VAL A 161 -8.82 -8.20 -1.32
CA VAL A 161 -8.99 -9.12 -0.17
C VAL A 161 -7.63 -9.45 0.46
N SER A 162 -6.61 -9.76 -0.33
CA SER A 162 -5.27 -10.07 0.17
C SER A 162 -4.61 -8.88 0.87
N ARG A 163 -4.81 -7.65 0.38
CA ARG A 163 -4.32 -6.42 1.03
C ARG A 163 -5.04 -6.12 2.34
N VAL A 164 -6.37 -6.31 2.39
CA VAL A 164 -7.14 -6.21 3.64
C VAL A 164 -6.64 -7.23 4.66
N PHE A 165 -6.44 -8.47 4.26
CA PHE A 165 -5.86 -9.51 5.12
C PHE A 165 -4.51 -9.08 5.71
N CYS A 166 -3.58 -8.61 4.87
CA CYS A 166 -2.28 -8.12 5.32
C CYS A 166 -2.40 -7.03 6.39
N MET A 167 -3.24 -6.03 6.12
CA MET A 167 -3.45 -4.91 7.03
C MET A 167 -4.01 -5.40 8.37
N VAL A 168 -5.06 -6.22 8.36
CA VAL A 168 -5.68 -6.72 9.58
C VAL A 168 -4.70 -7.52 10.41
N VAL A 169 -3.96 -8.45 9.81
CA VAL A 169 -3.00 -9.31 10.51
C VAL A 169 -1.86 -8.49 11.13
N ILE A 170 -1.30 -7.52 10.39
CA ILE A 170 -0.20 -6.69 10.91
C ILE A 170 -0.66 -5.81 12.08
N PHE A 171 -1.87 -5.23 12.02
CA PHE A 171 -2.39 -4.37 13.08
C PHE A 171 -2.82 -5.15 14.32
N ILE A 172 -3.38 -6.35 14.16
CA ILE A 172 -3.63 -7.26 15.30
C ILE A 172 -2.32 -7.58 16.03
N ALA A 173 -1.25 -7.81 15.27
CA ALA A 173 0.06 -8.09 15.85
C ALA A 173 0.66 -6.86 16.54
N LEU A 174 0.55 -5.65 15.97
CA LEU A 174 1.00 -4.40 16.57
C LEU A 174 0.23 -4.01 17.85
N SER A 175 -0.98 -4.51 18.02
CA SER A 175 -1.79 -4.28 19.22
C SER A 175 -1.39 -5.18 20.40
N LYS A 176 -0.49 -6.18 20.18
CA LYS A 176 -0.06 -7.09 21.24
C LYS A 176 1.12 -6.50 22.03
N PRO A 177 1.12 -6.59 23.39
CA PRO A 177 2.15 -5.97 24.24
C PRO A 177 3.54 -6.64 24.17
N LYS A 178 3.73 -7.63 23.30
CA LYS A 178 5.02 -8.34 23.11
C LYS A 178 6.02 -7.59 22.21
N ILE A 179 5.63 -6.45 21.66
CA ILE A 179 6.44 -5.66 20.74
C ILE A 179 6.87 -4.36 21.45
N ASP A 180 8.08 -3.88 21.19
CA ASP A 180 8.62 -2.68 21.83
C ASP A 180 7.82 -1.40 21.50
N ILE A 181 7.10 -1.41 20.41
CA ILE A 181 6.17 -0.36 20.00
C ILE A 181 4.75 -0.93 20.00
N VAL A 182 3.89 -0.40 20.85
CA VAL A 182 2.47 -0.73 20.88
C VAL A 182 1.69 0.42 20.26
N VAL A 183 1.09 0.17 19.10
CA VAL A 183 0.18 1.13 18.46
C VAL A 183 -1.22 0.92 19.04
N SER A 184 -1.45 1.43 20.24
CA SER A 184 -2.76 1.48 20.90
C SER A 184 -3.18 2.94 21.07
N GLU A 185 -4.46 3.18 21.36
CA GLU A 185 -5.00 4.53 21.60
C GLU A 185 -5.01 5.48 20.40
N TYR A 186 -5.55 5.01 19.27
CA TYR A 186 -5.73 5.84 18.06
C TYR A 186 -6.57 7.12 18.28
N HIS A 187 -7.36 7.19 19.37
CA HIS A 187 -8.24 8.32 19.68
C HIS A 187 -7.53 9.56 20.22
N LYS A 188 -6.26 9.44 20.64
CA LYS A 188 -5.48 10.55 21.22
C LYS A 188 -4.40 11.09 20.28
N ILE A 189 -4.48 10.80 18.98
CA ILE A 189 -3.47 11.23 18.01
C ILE A 189 -3.69 12.72 17.72
N ARG A 190 -2.78 13.57 18.24
CA ARG A 190 -2.67 14.97 17.79
C ARG A 190 -1.62 15.01 16.68
N PRO A 191 -1.92 15.60 15.51
CA PRO A 191 -0.96 15.70 14.41
C PRO A 191 0.24 16.54 14.85
N ASP A 192 1.43 15.97 14.73
CA ASP A 192 2.71 16.64 14.96
C ASP A 192 3.33 16.99 13.62
N TYR A 193 3.13 18.23 13.17
CA TYR A 193 3.53 18.69 11.83
C TYR A 193 5.03 18.60 11.59
N LYS A 194 5.87 18.70 12.65
CA LYS A 194 7.32 18.56 12.52
C LYS A 194 7.69 17.11 12.18
N LEU A 195 7.08 16.17 12.89
CA LEU A 195 7.32 14.75 12.70
C LEU A 195 6.76 14.28 11.34
N ILE A 196 5.57 14.74 10.97
CA ILE A 196 4.95 14.49 9.66
C ILE A 196 5.86 15.03 8.54
N GLY A 197 6.36 16.26 8.68
CA GLY A 197 7.30 16.86 7.73
C GLY A 197 8.57 16.04 7.56
N SER A 198 9.13 15.52 8.64
CA SER A 198 10.33 14.65 8.61
C SER A 198 10.04 13.31 7.89
N ILE A 199 8.90 12.69 8.15
CA ILE A 199 8.48 11.43 7.47
C ILE A 199 8.38 11.65 5.97
N LEU A 200 7.73 12.75 5.57
CA LEU A 200 7.57 13.09 4.15
C LEU A 200 8.90 13.44 3.48
N ALA A 201 9.74 14.25 4.14
CA ALA A 201 11.03 14.65 3.59
C ALA A 201 11.95 13.44 3.36
N ILE A 202 12.05 12.53 4.33
CA ILE A 202 12.86 11.30 4.20
C ILE A 202 12.26 10.38 3.14
N GLY A 203 10.94 10.21 3.12
CA GLY A 203 10.26 9.40 2.12
C GLY A 203 10.45 9.93 0.70
N CYS A 204 10.33 11.25 0.49
CA CYS A 204 10.55 11.88 -0.81
C CYS A 204 12.02 11.79 -1.26
N LEU A 205 12.98 11.98 -0.35
CA LEU A 205 14.40 11.84 -0.63
C LEU A 205 14.74 10.41 -1.08
N LEU A 206 14.24 9.41 -0.39
CA LEU A 206 14.44 8.01 -0.76
C LEU A 206 13.79 7.67 -2.10
N TYR A 207 12.57 8.15 -2.33
CA TYR A 207 11.89 7.93 -3.61
C TYR A 207 12.66 8.54 -4.80
N THR A 208 13.23 9.73 -4.63
CA THR A 208 14.04 10.38 -5.68
C THR A 208 15.39 9.69 -5.87
N SER A 209 16.01 9.17 -4.81
CA SER A 209 17.25 8.39 -4.90
C SER A 209 17.03 7.07 -5.62
N ASP A 210 16.01 6.31 -5.23
CA ASP A 210 15.68 5.03 -5.87
C ASP A 210 15.34 5.23 -7.37
N ALA A 211 14.62 6.30 -7.70
CA ALA A 211 14.31 6.64 -9.10
C ALA A 211 15.54 7.07 -9.92
N ALA A 212 16.56 7.65 -9.26
CA ALA A 212 17.82 8.02 -9.92
C ALA A 212 18.75 6.82 -10.14
N ASP A 213 18.68 5.82 -9.29
CA ASP A 213 19.49 4.59 -9.41
C ASP A 213 18.93 3.62 -10.48
N GLU A 214 17.66 3.80 -10.92
CA GLU A 214 17.02 3.00 -11.99
C GLU A 214 17.22 3.62 -13.40
N LEU A 215 17.87 4.79 -13.53
CA LEU A 215 18.18 5.48 -14.80
C LEU A 215 19.64 5.23 -15.23
#